data_45af2bdbb194e9949ee365a09736ebcf
#
_entry.id   45af2bdbb194e9949ee365a09736ebcf
#
_cell.length_a   1.000
_cell.length_b   1.000
_cell.length_c   1.000
_cell.angle_alpha   90.00
_cell.angle_beta   90.00
_cell.angle_gamma   90.00
#
_symmetry.space_group_name_H-M   'P 1'
#
loop_
_entity.id
_entity.type
_entity.pdbx_description
1 polymer ?
#
loop_
_entity_poly.entity_id
_entity_poly.type
_entity_poly.pdbx_seq_one_letter_code
_entity_poly.pdbx_strand_id
1 'polypeptide(L)'
;MTQGSDSKPLIERRSIDYIPANERHGRLYSQFTLWLGANLQITAIVTGALAVVLGGDVFWSLVGLLLGQLLGGAVMALHAAQGPRLGLPQMISSRVQFGVYGACIPIALVCLMYLGFTATGTVLSGQAIGQLTGLSDSAGIFIFAAFIVLVTVLGYRVIHIIGRIASVLGIIAFAYLFSRLMLLSDIGDLLAIRHFSWASFLLAVSLAASWQIAFGPYVADYSRYLPASTSSWKTFLAVGLGSVLGAQASMVLGVFSAALANGQFAGREVAYIVGLGSSGTVAALLYFSIAFGKVTISTLNSYGSFMCIATIISSVRGQLEITRVQRLFFVLAIVGASTLIALLGQHSFLAAFKSFILFLLTFFTPWSAVNLVDYYFLTRERYDVPALADPDGRYGRWNLPGIAVYTLGVLVQMPFLATTLYTGPMVEHLGGVDISWIIGLLVPAVLYYLVARRKATRQAPARMILPADPGAFEHPAHGA
;
A
#
# COMPACT_ATOMS: atom_id res chain seq x y z
N MET A 1 -45.19 -6.68 19.80
CA MET A 1 -44.09 -7.11 18.92
C MET A 1 -43.25 -5.88 18.59
N THR A 2 -42.26 -5.59 19.42
CA THR A 2 -41.36 -4.46 19.23
C THR A 2 -40.21 -4.92 18.35
N GLN A 3 -40.15 -4.39 17.12
CA GLN A 3 -38.97 -4.53 16.26
C GLN A 3 -37.80 -3.81 16.94
N GLY A 4 -36.85 -4.60 17.47
CA GLY A 4 -35.58 -4.10 17.92
C GLY A 4 -34.84 -3.49 16.74
N SER A 5 -34.49 -2.21 16.84
CA SER A 5 -33.55 -1.56 15.93
C SER A 5 -32.20 -2.25 16.05
N ASP A 6 -31.86 -3.11 15.11
CA ASP A 6 -30.50 -3.65 14.93
C ASP A 6 -29.54 -2.49 14.68
N SER A 7 -29.01 -1.94 15.76
CA SER A 7 -27.86 -1.04 15.69
C SER A 7 -26.69 -1.85 15.16
N LYS A 8 -26.36 -1.68 13.87
CA LYS A 8 -25.18 -2.29 13.25
C LYS A 8 -23.97 -2.04 14.15
N PRO A 9 -23.26 -3.08 14.56
CA PRO A 9 -22.10 -2.91 15.45
C PRO A 9 -21.06 -2.03 14.77
N LEU A 10 -20.70 -0.93 15.44
CA LEU A 10 -19.73 0.08 14.99
C LEU A 10 -18.26 -0.43 15.01
N ILE A 11 -18.03 -1.67 15.38
CA ILE A 11 -16.70 -2.29 15.49
C ILE A 11 -16.62 -3.41 14.47
N GLU A 12 -15.59 -3.38 13.63
CA GLU A 12 -15.27 -4.50 12.76
C GLU A 12 -14.97 -5.74 13.61
N ARG A 13 -15.81 -6.77 13.47
CA ARG A 13 -15.68 -8.02 14.23
C ARG A 13 -14.76 -9.05 13.57
N ARG A 14 -14.40 -8.82 12.27
CA ARG A 14 -13.69 -9.80 11.42
C ARG A 14 -12.44 -9.21 10.78
N SER A 15 -11.48 -8.79 11.61
CA SER A 15 -10.26 -8.12 11.12
C SER A 15 -9.38 -9.02 10.25
N ILE A 16 -9.16 -10.29 10.66
CA ILE A 16 -8.36 -11.28 9.92
C ILE A 16 -9.19 -12.48 9.44
N ASP A 17 -10.47 -12.53 9.77
CA ASP A 17 -11.35 -13.67 9.54
C ASP A 17 -12.04 -13.62 8.18
N TYR A 18 -12.58 -14.76 7.78
CA TYR A 18 -13.47 -14.89 6.62
C TYR A 18 -14.76 -14.08 6.82
N ILE A 19 -15.19 -13.36 5.79
CA ILE A 19 -16.48 -12.64 5.79
C ILE A 19 -17.52 -13.50 5.11
N PRO A 20 -18.55 -13.98 5.85
CA PRO A 20 -19.65 -14.75 5.28
C PRO A 20 -20.41 -13.97 4.20
N ALA A 21 -21.02 -14.68 3.25
CA ALA A 21 -21.68 -14.05 2.10
C ALA A 21 -22.83 -13.11 2.52
N ASN A 22 -23.54 -13.41 3.61
CA ASN A 22 -24.62 -12.60 4.16
C ASN A 22 -24.15 -11.29 4.84
N GLU A 23 -22.88 -11.19 5.21
CA GLU A 23 -22.28 -9.97 5.78
C GLU A 23 -21.65 -9.07 4.70
N ARG A 24 -21.61 -9.50 3.45
CA ARG A 24 -20.98 -8.78 2.34
C ARG A 24 -21.99 -7.83 1.69
N HIS A 25 -21.77 -6.53 1.86
CA HIS A 25 -22.69 -5.47 1.43
C HIS A 25 -22.03 -4.32 0.67
N GLY A 26 -20.74 -4.48 0.28
CA GLY A 26 -19.99 -3.47 -0.46
C GLY A 26 -20.54 -3.20 -1.86
N ARG A 27 -20.24 -2.03 -2.42
CA ARG A 27 -20.61 -1.63 -3.78
C ARG A 27 -19.36 -1.34 -4.62
N LEU A 28 -19.41 -1.63 -5.91
CA LEU A 28 -18.29 -1.33 -6.84
C LEU A 28 -17.91 0.15 -6.85
N TYR A 29 -18.92 1.04 -6.86
CA TYR A 29 -18.69 2.48 -6.80
C TYR A 29 -17.91 2.89 -5.53
N SER A 30 -18.19 2.25 -4.39
CA SER A 30 -17.45 2.51 -3.16
C SER A 30 -15.98 2.07 -3.26
N GLN A 31 -15.68 1.03 -4.02
CA GLN A 31 -14.28 0.64 -4.29
C GLN A 31 -13.57 1.66 -5.16
N PHE A 32 -14.21 2.13 -6.23
CA PHE A 32 -13.65 3.18 -7.08
C PHE A 32 -13.33 4.45 -6.28
N THR A 33 -14.30 4.96 -5.51
CA THR A 33 -14.13 6.19 -4.73
C THR A 33 -13.12 6.03 -3.59
N LEU A 34 -13.06 4.85 -2.96
CA LEU A 34 -12.09 4.54 -1.93
C LEU A 34 -10.66 4.66 -2.49
N TRP A 35 -10.39 3.99 -3.62
CA TRP A 35 -9.04 3.95 -4.19
C TRP A 35 -8.66 5.25 -4.90
N LEU A 36 -9.65 5.98 -5.45
CA LEU A 36 -9.43 7.36 -5.89
C LEU A 36 -8.98 8.24 -4.72
N GLY A 37 -9.75 8.26 -3.63
CA GLY A 37 -9.47 9.09 -2.46
C GLY A 37 -8.20 8.70 -1.70
N ALA A 38 -7.91 7.39 -1.59
CA ALA A 38 -6.71 6.91 -0.92
C ALA A 38 -5.41 7.39 -1.59
N ASN A 39 -5.46 7.69 -2.88
CA ASN A 39 -4.34 8.19 -3.65
C ASN A 39 -4.24 9.72 -3.68
N LEU A 40 -5.28 10.46 -3.30
CA LEU A 40 -5.25 11.93 -3.19
C LEU A 40 -4.59 12.34 -1.87
N GLN A 41 -3.26 12.18 -1.79
CA GLN A 41 -2.50 12.44 -0.58
C GLN A 41 -1.08 12.95 -0.86
N ILE A 42 -0.52 13.64 0.12
CA ILE A 42 0.80 14.30 0.02
C ILE A 42 1.93 13.35 -0.36
N THR A 43 1.94 12.10 0.13
CA THR A 43 2.98 11.12 -0.23
C THR A 43 2.93 10.70 -1.70
N ALA A 44 1.74 10.64 -2.32
CA ALA A 44 1.60 10.40 -3.75
C ALA A 44 2.09 11.61 -4.57
N ILE A 45 1.82 12.85 -4.09
CA ILE A 45 2.35 14.07 -4.70
C ILE A 45 3.88 14.03 -4.70
N VAL A 46 4.50 13.74 -3.56
CA VAL A 46 5.97 13.65 -3.45
C VAL A 46 6.54 12.51 -4.30
N THR A 47 5.83 11.40 -4.46
CA THR A 47 6.26 10.32 -5.37
C THR A 47 6.39 10.83 -6.81
N GLY A 48 5.42 11.64 -7.27
CA GLY A 48 5.50 12.29 -8.59
C GLY A 48 6.66 13.28 -8.69
N ALA A 49 6.89 14.07 -7.64
CA ALA A 49 8.00 15.02 -7.59
C ALA A 49 9.37 14.35 -7.74
N LEU A 50 9.54 13.12 -7.19
CA LEU A 50 10.79 12.37 -7.32
C LEU A 50 11.21 12.17 -8.77
N ALA A 51 10.28 11.99 -9.71
CA ALA A 51 10.61 11.80 -11.12
C ALA A 51 11.38 12.98 -11.70
N VAL A 52 11.02 14.20 -11.32
CA VAL A 52 11.70 15.42 -11.76
C VAL A 52 12.95 15.70 -10.93
N VAL A 53 12.87 15.59 -9.60
CA VAL A 53 14.03 15.82 -8.70
C VAL A 53 15.21 14.90 -9.06
N LEU A 54 14.93 13.73 -9.60
CA LEU A 54 15.93 12.73 -10.01
C LEU A 54 16.35 12.84 -11.49
N GLY A 55 16.06 13.96 -12.13
CA GLY A 55 16.60 14.32 -13.44
C GLY A 55 15.66 14.11 -14.64
N GLY A 56 14.39 13.77 -14.43
CA GLY A 56 13.39 13.73 -15.49
C GLY A 56 12.87 15.13 -15.86
N ASP A 57 12.54 15.35 -17.13
CA ASP A 57 11.73 16.51 -17.52
C ASP A 57 10.24 16.27 -17.17
N VAL A 58 9.43 17.33 -17.25
CA VAL A 58 8.01 17.26 -16.88
C VAL A 58 7.25 16.30 -17.80
N PHE A 59 7.42 16.41 -19.11
CA PHE A 59 6.63 15.62 -20.07
C PHE A 59 6.90 14.13 -19.96
N TRP A 60 8.17 13.70 -20.01
CA TRP A 60 8.51 12.28 -19.96
C TRP A 60 8.31 11.69 -18.57
N SER A 61 8.45 12.50 -17.52
CA SER A 61 8.06 12.08 -16.16
C SER A 61 6.57 11.77 -16.06
N LEU A 62 5.70 12.63 -16.59
CA LEU A 62 4.24 12.39 -16.61
C LEU A 62 3.87 11.13 -17.40
N VAL A 63 4.48 10.92 -18.56
CA VAL A 63 4.24 9.72 -19.40
C VAL A 63 4.76 8.47 -18.70
N GLY A 64 5.96 8.51 -18.12
CA GLY A 64 6.53 7.39 -17.37
C GLY A 64 5.71 7.03 -16.14
N LEU A 65 5.29 8.03 -15.36
CA LEU A 65 4.41 7.83 -14.21
C LEU A 65 3.08 7.20 -14.62
N LEU A 66 2.45 7.66 -15.70
CA LEU A 66 1.19 7.09 -16.19
C LEU A 66 1.37 5.62 -16.60
N LEU A 67 2.44 5.31 -17.33
CA LEU A 67 2.73 3.93 -17.71
C LEU A 67 2.95 3.04 -16.48
N GLY A 68 3.72 3.51 -15.49
CA GLY A 68 3.93 2.81 -14.22
C GLY A 68 2.64 2.62 -13.42
N GLN A 69 1.76 3.65 -13.39
CA GLN A 69 0.44 3.55 -12.77
C GLN A 69 -0.43 2.48 -13.44
N LEU A 70 -0.44 2.41 -14.75
CA LEU A 70 -1.22 1.42 -15.49
C LEU A 70 -0.70 0.00 -15.25
N LEU A 71 0.60 -0.20 -15.34
CA LEU A 71 1.23 -1.52 -15.14
C LEU A 71 1.10 -1.99 -13.68
N GLY A 72 1.51 -1.18 -12.72
CA GLY A 72 1.41 -1.51 -11.30
C GLY A 72 -0.05 -1.60 -10.83
N GLY A 73 -0.91 -0.69 -11.34
CA GLY A 73 -2.34 -0.68 -11.04
C GLY A 73 -3.05 -1.93 -11.56
N ALA A 74 -2.64 -2.48 -12.71
CA ALA A 74 -3.15 -3.76 -13.20
C ALA A 74 -2.77 -4.91 -12.23
N VAL A 75 -1.53 -4.96 -11.77
CA VAL A 75 -1.09 -5.96 -10.76
C VAL A 75 -1.89 -5.83 -9.49
N MET A 76 -2.03 -4.63 -8.94
CA MET A 76 -2.86 -4.35 -7.75
C MET A 76 -4.31 -4.79 -7.95
N ALA A 77 -4.93 -4.41 -9.08
CA ALA A 77 -6.34 -4.69 -9.37
C ALA A 77 -6.63 -6.19 -9.55
N LEU A 78 -5.66 -6.97 -10.04
CA LEU A 78 -5.74 -8.44 -10.06
C LEU A 78 -5.81 -9.02 -8.64
N HIS A 79 -5.08 -8.48 -7.69
CA HIS A 79 -5.21 -8.86 -6.28
C HIS A 79 -6.59 -8.45 -5.71
N ALA A 80 -7.08 -7.26 -6.03
CA ALA A 80 -8.40 -6.80 -5.60
C ALA A 80 -9.53 -7.71 -6.09
N ALA A 81 -9.42 -8.25 -7.30
CA ALA A 81 -10.42 -9.14 -7.89
C ALA A 81 -10.57 -10.48 -7.14
N GLN A 82 -9.58 -10.88 -6.31
CA GLN A 82 -9.65 -12.07 -5.47
C GLN A 82 -10.60 -11.88 -4.27
N GLY A 83 -10.72 -10.66 -3.75
CA GLY A 83 -11.46 -10.36 -2.51
C GLY A 83 -12.91 -10.85 -2.50
N PRO A 84 -13.76 -10.55 -3.50
CA PRO A 84 -15.16 -10.98 -3.53
C PRO A 84 -15.32 -12.50 -3.57
N ARG A 85 -14.37 -13.21 -4.20
CA ARG A 85 -14.37 -14.68 -4.29
C ARG A 85 -13.97 -15.30 -2.97
N LEU A 86 -12.86 -14.86 -2.39
CA LEU A 86 -12.27 -15.48 -1.21
C LEU A 86 -12.91 -15.04 0.11
N GLY A 87 -13.35 -13.78 0.21
CA GLY A 87 -13.85 -13.20 1.46
C GLY A 87 -12.80 -13.12 2.58
N LEU A 88 -11.53 -13.16 2.22
CA LEU A 88 -10.37 -13.20 3.13
C LEU A 88 -9.50 -11.96 2.97
N PRO A 89 -8.76 -11.57 4.02
CA PRO A 89 -7.67 -10.64 3.88
C PRO A 89 -6.60 -11.17 2.91
N GLN A 90 -5.98 -10.25 2.14
CA GLN A 90 -5.02 -10.63 1.09
C GLN A 90 -3.89 -11.50 1.61
N MET A 91 -3.31 -11.14 2.76
CA MET A 91 -2.13 -11.85 3.27
C MET A 91 -2.43 -13.23 3.86
N ILE A 92 -3.67 -13.48 4.28
CA ILE A 92 -4.10 -14.82 4.69
C ILE A 92 -4.10 -15.78 3.50
N SER A 93 -4.48 -15.30 2.30
CA SER A 93 -4.45 -16.12 1.08
C SER A 93 -3.04 -16.57 0.69
N SER A 94 -1.99 -15.84 1.13
CA SER A 94 -0.59 -16.19 0.90
C SER A 94 -0.18 -17.52 1.56
N ARG A 95 -0.96 -18.03 2.51
CA ARG A 95 -0.73 -19.35 3.10
C ARG A 95 -0.84 -20.50 2.08
N VAL A 96 -1.55 -20.29 0.98
CA VAL A 96 -1.61 -21.24 -0.13
C VAL A 96 -0.23 -21.43 -0.78
N GLN A 97 0.45 -20.33 -1.05
CA GLN A 97 1.73 -20.32 -1.76
C GLN A 97 2.92 -20.62 -0.85
N PHE A 98 2.85 -20.23 0.43
CA PHE A 98 4.00 -20.27 1.34
C PHE A 98 3.85 -21.27 2.49
N GLY A 99 2.65 -21.81 2.74
CA GLY A 99 2.29 -22.54 3.95
C GLY A 99 1.93 -21.59 5.10
N VAL A 100 1.35 -22.15 6.18
CA VAL A 100 0.83 -21.34 7.31
C VAL A 100 1.94 -20.53 7.98
N TYR A 101 3.11 -21.14 8.24
CA TYR A 101 4.24 -20.45 8.85
C TYR A 101 5.07 -19.68 7.81
N GLY A 102 5.20 -20.20 6.60
CA GLY A 102 5.94 -19.53 5.53
C GLY A 102 5.33 -18.19 5.13
N ALA A 103 4.01 -18.03 5.24
CA ALA A 103 3.31 -16.78 4.99
C ALA A 103 3.73 -15.65 5.96
N CYS A 104 4.33 -15.97 7.11
CA CYS A 104 4.89 -14.95 8.02
C CYS A 104 5.96 -14.09 7.34
N ILE A 105 6.68 -14.62 6.32
CA ILE A 105 7.70 -13.87 5.58
C ILE A 105 7.09 -12.65 4.85
N PRO A 106 6.14 -12.83 3.90
CA PRO A 106 5.52 -11.67 3.25
C PRO A 106 4.71 -10.81 4.22
N ILE A 107 4.10 -11.37 5.29
CA ILE A 107 3.39 -10.58 6.30
C ILE A 107 4.34 -9.65 7.06
N ALA A 108 5.56 -10.09 7.39
CA ALA A 108 6.58 -9.24 8.01
C ALA A 108 6.99 -8.07 7.09
N LEU A 109 7.09 -8.30 5.77
CA LEU A 109 7.35 -7.23 4.80
C LEU A 109 6.20 -6.22 4.72
N VAL A 110 4.95 -6.67 4.84
CA VAL A 110 3.79 -5.77 4.92
C VAL A 110 3.82 -4.93 6.21
N CYS A 111 4.26 -5.51 7.33
CA CYS A 111 4.48 -4.76 8.56
C CYS A 111 5.53 -3.65 8.36
N LEU A 112 6.66 -3.95 7.71
CA LEU A 112 7.68 -2.96 7.36
C LEU A 112 7.16 -1.89 6.39
N MET A 113 6.31 -2.27 5.45
CA MET A 113 5.64 -1.33 4.54
C MET A 113 4.79 -0.32 5.31
N TYR A 114 3.93 -0.77 6.22
CA TYR A 114 3.11 0.12 7.04
C TYR A 114 3.96 1.04 7.93
N LEU A 115 5.04 0.50 8.51
CA LEU A 115 5.99 1.26 9.32
C LEU A 115 6.65 2.38 8.50
N GLY A 116 7.13 2.05 7.30
CA GLY A 116 7.78 3.00 6.41
C GLY A 116 6.83 4.09 5.90
N PHE A 117 5.58 3.74 5.52
CA PHE A 117 4.59 4.74 5.14
C PHE A 117 4.14 5.62 6.32
N THR A 118 4.12 5.09 7.54
CA THR A 118 3.88 5.90 8.74
C THR A 118 5.02 6.88 8.96
N ALA A 119 6.28 6.43 8.87
CA ALA A 119 7.45 7.29 9.01
C ALA A 119 7.48 8.39 7.94
N THR A 120 7.25 8.04 6.67
CA THR A 120 7.16 8.99 5.56
C THR A 120 6.07 10.05 5.78
N GLY A 121 4.88 9.60 6.20
CA GLY A 121 3.77 10.50 6.53
C GLY A 121 4.09 11.40 7.71
N THR A 122 4.86 10.91 8.69
CA THR A 122 5.29 11.66 9.87
C THR A 122 6.26 12.77 9.50
N VAL A 123 7.22 12.54 8.57
CA VAL A 123 8.12 13.62 8.07
C VAL A 123 7.31 14.74 7.41
N LEU A 124 6.45 14.38 6.43
CA LEU A 124 5.68 15.39 5.68
C LEU A 124 4.67 16.15 6.57
N SER A 125 4.09 15.46 7.56
CA SER A 125 3.21 16.12 8.54
C SER A 125 4.01 17.01 9.51
N GLY A 126 5.24 16.60 9.84
CA GLY A 126 6.18 17.41 10.62
C GLY A 126 6.49 18.73 9.91
N GLN A 127 6.82 18.68 8.61
CA GLN A 127 7.01 19.88 7.79
C GLN A 127 5.75 20.76 7.77
N ALA A 128 4.55 20.16 7.57
CA ALA A 128 3.31 20.92 7.56
C ALA A 128 3.04 21.62 8.90
N ILE A 129 3.25 20.94 10.02
CA ILE A 129 3.07 21.48 11.37
C ILE A 129 4.13 22.55 11.64
N GLY A 130 5.38 22.33 11.23
CA GLY A 130 6.47 23.31 11.35
C GLY A 130 6.12 24.63 10.65
N GLN A 131 5.64 24.56 9.40
CA GLN A 131 5.19 25.74 8.63
C GLN A 131 3.96 26.42 9.27
N LEU A 132 3.05 25.64 9.86
CA LEU A 132 1.83 26.18 10.49
C LEU A 132 2.12 26.88 11.82
N THR A 133 3.08 26.37 12.60
CA THR A 133 3.33 26.81 13.98
C THR A 133 4.58 27.68 14.12
N GLY A 134 5.45 27.71 13.12
CA GLY A 134 6.77 28.34 13.19
C GLY A 134 7.80 27.54 14.00
N LEU A 135 7.49 26.30 14.39
CA LEU A 135 8.40 25.39 15.07
C LEU A 135 9.31 24.65 14.08
N SER A 136 10.32 23.97 14.59
CA SER A 136 11.15 23.08 13.76
C SER A 136 10.35 21.87 13.24
N ASP A 137 10.76 21.31 12.10
CA ASP A 137 10.16 20.09 11.54
C ASP A 137 10.23 18.91 12.51
N SER A 138 11.31 18.80 13.28
CA SER A 138 11.44 17.78 14.34
C SER A 138 10.39 17.95 15.45
N ALA A 139 10.09 19.18 15.85
CA ALA A 139 9.00 19.44 16.82
C ALA A 139 7.64 19.05 16.20
N GLY A 140 7.43 19.37 14.91
CA GLY A 140 6.25 18.96 14.16
C GLY A 140 6.10 17.44 14.09
N ILE A 141 7.19 16.70 13.91
CA ILE A 141 7.23 15.23 13.93
C ILE A 141 6.73 14.69 15.28
N PHE A 142 7.22 15.22 16.41
CA PHE A 142 6.76 14.80 17.74
C PHE A 142 5.30 15.13 17.99
N ILE A 143 4.85 16.34 17.60
CA ILE A 143 3.45 16.75 17.72
C ILE A 143 2.55 15.79 16.92
N PHE A 144 2.94 15.46 15.69
CA PHE A 144 2.19 14.54 14.85
C PHE A 144 2.13 13.13 15.44
N ALA A 145 3.26 12.60 15.93
CA ALA A 145 3.32 11.30 16.58
C ALA A 145 2.40 11.24 17.82
N ALA A 146 2.40 12.28 18.66
CA ALA A 146 1.49 12.38 19.79
C ALA A 146 0.02 12.36 19.36
N PHE A 147 -0.32 13.00 18.27
CA PHE A 147 -1.66 12.98 17.69
C PHE A 147 -2.08 11.58 17.21
N ILE A 148 -1.19 10.83 16.56
CA ILE A 148 -1.45 9.43 16.16
C ILE A 148 -1.75 8.58 17.38
N VAL A 149 -0.92 8.69 18.44
CA VAL A 149 -1.13 7.96 19.69
C VAL A 149 -2.48 8.31 20.30
N LEU A 150 -2.79 9.60 20.44
CA LEU A 150 -4.06 10.08 21.00
C LEU A 150 -5.26 9.51 20.23
N VAL A 151 -5.28 9.63 18.92
CA VAL A 151 -6.37 9.13 18.06
C VAL A 151 -6.52 7.62 18.16
N THR A 152 -5.40 6.90 18.25
CA THR A 152 -5.41 5.43 18.42
C THR A 152 -5.99 5.01 19.77
N VAL A 153 -5.66 5.74 20.84
CA VAL A 153 -6.20 5.49 22.21
C VAL A 153 -7.69 5.80 22.28
N LEU A 154 -8.13 6.90 21.65
CA LEU A 154 -9.56 7.29 21.58
C LEU A 154 -10.41 6.29 20.77
N GLY A 155 -9.77 5.47 19.94
CA GLY A 155 -10.37 4.28 19.36
C GLY A 155 -11.09 4.51 18.02
N TYR A 156 -11.65 3.41 17.52
CA TYR A 156 -12.15 3.25 16.15
C TYR A 156 -13.17 4.32 15.71
N ARG A 157 -14.11 4.68 16.60
CA ARG A 157 -15.13 5.69 16.29
C ARG A 157 -14.54 7.06 15.96
N VAL A 158 -13.50 7.45 16.71
CA VAL A 158 -12.82 8.75 16.50
C VAL A 158 -12.05 8.73 15.19
N ILE A 159 -11.37 7.62 14.87
CA ILE A 159 -10.66 7.43 13.59
C ILE A 159 -11.61 7.66 12.41
N HIS A 160 -12.82 7.11 12.45
CA HIS A 160 -13.80 7.26 11.37
C HIS A 160 -14.38 8.67 11.26
N ILE A 161 -14.58 9.36 12.37
CA ILE A 161 -15.05 10.77 12.36
C ILE A 161 -13.96 11.65 11.75
N ILE A 162 -12.71 11.53 12.24
CA ILE A 162 -11.57 12.28 11.71
C ILE A 162 -11.40 11.96 10.22
N GLY A 163 -11.46 10.69 9.82
CA GLY A 163 -11.30 10.26 8.43
C GLY A 163 -12.32 10.88 7.48
N ARG A 164 -13.57 10.99 7.89
CA ARG A 164 -14.60 11.66 7.07
C ARG A 164 -14.33 13.16 6.89
N ILE A 165 -13.97 13.84 7.98
CA ILE A 165 -13.65 15.27 7.93
C ILE A 165 -12.39 15.48 7.09
N ALA A 166 -11.33 14.68 7.31
CA ALA A 166 -10.09 14.74 6.58
C ALA A 166 -10.28 14.49 5.08
N SER A 167 -11.18 13.56 4.71
CA SER A 167 -11.48 13.28 3.29
C SER A 167 -12.10 14.49 2.60
N VAL A 168 -13.06 15.16 3.25
CA VAL A 168 -13.70 16.37 2.69
C VAL A 168 -12.68 17.49 2.55
N LEU A 169 -11.91 17.77 3.61
CA LEU A 169 -10.87 18.80 3.59
C LEU A 169 -9.79 18.49 2.54
N GLY A 170 -9.37 17.22 2.45
CA GLY A 170 -8.40 16.78 1.47
C GLY A 170 -8.86 16.96 0.02
N ILE A 171 -10.11 16.62 -0.29
CA ILE A 171 -10.68 16.83 -1.64
C ILE A 171 -10.71 18.33 -1.97
N ILE A 172 -11.14 19.17 -1.05
CA ILE A 172 -11.18 20.63 -1.26
C ILE A 172 -9.78 21.19 -1.46
N ALA A 173 -8.82 20.81 -0.60
CA ALA A 173 -7.42 21.24 -0.69
C ALA A 173 -6.79 20.77 -2.02
N PHE A 174 -7.05 19.54 -2.41
CA PHE A 174 -6.53 18.98 -3.66
C PHE A 174 -7.11 19.70 -4.89
N ALA A 175 -8.43 19.91 -4.93
CA ALA A 175 -9.09 20.64 -6.01
C ALA A 175 -8.59 22.09 -6.11
N TYR A 176 -8.36 22.74 -4.97
CA TYR A 176 -7.76 24.07 -4.92
C TYR A 176 -6.36 24.08 -5.49
N LEU A 177 -5.46 23.21 -5.00
CA LEU A 177 -4.08 23.12 -5.50
C LEU A 177 -4.03 22.82 -7.00
N PHE A 178 -4.90 21.93 -7.46
CA PHE A 178 -4.99 21.61 -8.88
C PHE A 178 -5.49 22.79 -9.71
N SER A 179 -6.49 23.53 -9.24
CA SER A 179 -6.96 24.74 -9.90
C SER A 179 -5.89 25.83 -9.96
N ARG A 180 -5.10 25.99 -8.88
CA ARG A 180 -3.96 26.94 -8.86
C ARG A 180 -2.89 26.53 -9.86
N LEU A 181 -2.57 25.24 -9.94
CA LEU A 181 -1.62 24.73 -10.93
C LEU A 181 -2.08 25.06 -12.35
N MET A 182 -3.36 24.85 -12.67
CA MET A 182 -3.90 25.13 -14.01
C MET A 182 -3.89 26.62 -14.38
N LEU A 183 -3.86 27.51 -13.39
CA LEU A 183 -3.79 28.96 -13.60
C LEU A 183 -2.35 29.49 -13.75
N LEU A 184 -1.33 28.68 -13.55
CA LEU A 184 0.07 29.08 -13.75
C LEU A 184 0.37 29.16 -15.24
N SER A 185 0.97 30.29 -15.68
CA SER A 185 1.33 30.53 -17.08
C SER A 185 2.43 29.61 -17.61
N ASP A 186 3.28 29.09 -16.73
CA ASP A 186 4.51 28.39 -17.10
C ASP A 186 4.31 26.90 -17.40
N ILE A 187 3.08 26.36 -17.27
CA ILE A 187 2.79 24.93 -17.55
C ILE A 187 3.11 24.56 -19.00
N GLY A 188 2.75 25.43 -19.94
CA GLY A 188 3.01 25.21 -21.36
C GLY A 188 4.51 25.12 -21.66
N ASP A 189 5.29 26.01 -21.11
CA ASP A 189 6.74 26.07 -21.27
C ASP A 189 7.42 24.86 -20.66
N LEU A 190 7.01 24.46 -19.47
CA LEU A 190 7.51 23.24 -18.80
C LEU A 190 7.21 21.98 -19.61
N LEU A 191 6.04 21.87 -20.22
CA LEU A 191 5.66 20.74 -21.08
C LEU A 191 6.37 20.76 -22.45
N ALA A 192 6.83 21.93 -22.90
CA ALA A 192 7.58 22.06 -24.17
C ALA A 192 9.01 21.52 -24.05
N ILE A 193 9.58 21.50 -22.83
CA ILE A 193 10.90 20.92 -22.56
C ILE A 193 10.82 19.40 -22.68
N ARG A 194 11.58 18.82 -23.64
CA ARG A 194 11.54 17.38 -23.90
C ARG A 194 12.94 16.81 -24.07
N HIS A 195 13.55 16.47 -22.93
CA HIS A 195 14.85 15.80 -22.88
C HIS A 195 14.66 14.34 -22.46
N PHE A 196 14.43 13.46 -23.43
CA PHE A 196 14.23 12.03 -23.13
C PHE A 196 15.52 11.39 -22.63
N SER A 197 15.39 10.69 -21.50
CA SER A 197 16.41 9.80 -20.96
C SER A 197 15.76 8.48 -20.52
N TRP A 198 16.27 7.36 -21.00
CA TRP A 198 15.77 6.04 -20.57
C TRP A 198 15.87 5.84 -19.06
N ALA A 199 16.95 6.31 -18.44
CA ALA A 199 17.15 6.16 -16.98
C ALA A 199 16.07 6.90 -16.18
N SER A 200 15.83 8.19 -16.46
CA SER A 200 14.80 8.97 -15.75
C SER A 200 13.38 8.52 -16.10
N PHE A 201 13.13 8.15 -17.36
CA PHE A 201 11.83 7.64 -17.79
C PHE A 201 11.46 6.33 -17.08
N LEU A 202 12.35 5.33 -17.09
CA LEU A 202 12.09 4.04 -16.44
C LEU A 202 12.11 4.15 -14.91
N LEU A 203 12.84 5.12 -14.35
CA LEU A 203 12.72 5.44 -12.93
C LEU A 203 11.32 5.97 -12.60
N ALA A 204 10.76 6.87 -13.40
CA ALA A 204 9.38 7.34 -13.23
C ALA A 204 8.37 6.18 -13.32
N VAL A 205 8.54 5.27 -14.29
CA VAL A 205 7.74 4.04 -14.39
C VAL A 205 7.85 3.21 -13.12
N SER A 206 9.07 2.98 -12.62
CA SER A 206 9.32 2.17 -11.42
C SER A 206 8.73 2.80 -10.16
N LEU A 207 8.84 4.12 -9.98
CA LEU A 207 8.24 4.83 -8.85
C LEU A 207 6.72 4.67 -8.82
N ALA A 208 6.06 4.85 -9.97
CA ALA A 208 4.60 4.73 -10.07
C ALA A 208 4.13 3.28 -9.97
N ALA A 209 4.84 2.33 -10.58
CA ALA A 209 4.54 0.91 -10.46
C ALA A 209 4.69 0.43 -9.00
N SER A 210 5.75 0.87 -8.32
CA SER A 210 5.96 0.58 -6.90
C SER A 210 4.83 1.09 -6.02
N TRP A 211 4.42 2.34 -6.26
CA TRP A 211 3.31 2.95 -5.53
C TRP A 211 2.05 2.07 -5.61
N GLN A 212 1.69 1.60 -6.80
CA GLN A 212 0.52 0.76 -7.00
C GLN A 212 0.69 -0.66 -6.44
N ILE A 213 1.85 -1.28 -6.69
CA ILE A 213 2.11 -2.65 -6.22
C ILE A 213 2.16 -2.72 -4.69
N ALA A 214 2.58 -1.65 -4.02
CA ALA A 214 2.56 -1.56 -2.57
C ALA A 214 1.14 -1.69 -1.95
N PHE A 215 0.08 -1.44 -2.71
CA PHE A 215 -1.30 -1.71 -2.28
C PHE A 215 -1.71 -3.18 -2.43
N GLY A 216 -1.04 -3.95 -3.28
CA GLY A 216 -1.34 -5.35 -3.55
C GLY A 216 -1.53 -6.21 -2.30
N PRO A 217 -0.64 -6.14 -1.29
CA PRO A 217 -0.72 -6.96 -0.08
C PRO A 217 -1.96 -6.75 0.80
N TYR A 218 -2.75 -5.71 0.58
CA TYR A 218 -3.93 -5.43 1.40
C TYR A 218 -5.16 -4.91 0.61
N VAL A 219 -5.08 -4.85 -0.71
CA VAL A 219 -6.19 -4.35 -1.53
C VAL A 219 -7.44 -5.21 -1.40
N ALA A 220 -7.29 -6.53 -1.25
CA ALA A 220 -8.41 -7.43 -1.05
C ALA A 220 -9.06 -7.30 0.33
N ASP A 221 -8.40 -6.72 1.32
CA ASP A 221 -8.97 -6.44 2.63
C ASP A 221 -10.20 -5.54 2.54
N TYR A 222 -10.26 -4.71 1.51
CA TYR A 222 -11.40 -3.84 1.21
C TYR A 222 -12.39 -4.46 0.24
N SER A 223 -11.93 -5.13 -0.81
CA SER A 223 -12.80 -5.71 -1.82
C SER A 223 -13.51 -6.99 -1.35
N ARG A 224 -13.03 -7.66 -0.30
CA ARG A 224 -13.66 -8.85 0.31
C ARG A 224 -15.06 -8.60 0.86
N TYR A 225 -15.45 -7.34 1.07
CA TYR A 225 -16.81 -6.95 1.47
C TYR A 225 -17.79 -6.85 0.30
N LEU A 226 -17.33 -6.95 -0.94
CA LEU A 226 -18.20 -7.03 -2.09
C LEU A 226 -18.95 -8.38 -2.11
N PRO A 227 -20.20 -8.42 -2.59
CA PRO A 227 -20.92 -9.67 -2.76
C PRO A 227 -20.12 -10.70 -3.57
N ALA A 228 -20.20 -11.98 -3.21
CA ALA A 228 -19.47 -13.06 -3.87
C ALA A 228 -19.82 -13.21 -5.36
N SER A 229 -21.01 -12.76 -5.76
CA SER A 229 -21.47 -12.70 -7.16
C SER A 229 -20.87 -11.57 -7.97
N THR A 230 -20.12 -10.66 -7.35
CA THR A 230 -19.50 -9.52 -8.05
C THR A 230 -18.46 -10.02 -9.05
N SER A 231 -18.57 -9.53 -10.29
CA SER A 231 -17.64 -9.89 -11.36
C SER A 231 -16.20 -9.48 -11.03
N SER A 232 -15.25 -10.41 -11.16
CA SER A 232 -13.81 -10.13 -10.97
C SER A 232 -13.34 -9.00 -11.89
N TRP A 233 -13.82 -8.96 -13.16
CA TRP A 233 -13.50 -7.90 -14.11
C TRP A 233 -14.02 -6.52 -13.69
N LYS A 234 -15.26 -6.44 -13.18
CA LYS A 234 -15.81 -5.18 -12.67
C LYS A 234 -15.06 -4.69 -11.44
N THR A 235 -14.64 -5.61 -10.56
CA THR A 235 -13.80 -5.27 -9.40
C THR A 235 -12.44 -4.77 -9.84
N PHE A 236 -11.80 -5.46 -10.77
CA PHE A 236 -10.53 -5.05 -11.39
C PHE A 236 -10.61 -3.62 -11.96
N LEU A 237 -11.64 -3.33 -12.77
CA LEU A 237 -11.81 -1.99 -13.36
C LEU A 237 -12.10 -0.92 -12.31
N ALA A 238 -12.99 -1.19 -11.35
CA ALA A 238 -13.36 -0.19 -10.34
C ALA A 238 -12.15 0.19 -9.46
N VAL A 239 -11.40 -0.80 -9.00
CA VAL A 239 -10.22 -0.57 -8.16
C VAL A 239 -9.07 0.02 -8.97
N GLY A 240 -8.77 -0.56 -10.14
CA GLY A 240 -7.67 -0.12 -10.98
C GLY A 240 -7.86 1.33 -11.47
N LEU A 241 -9.04 1.66 -12.03
CA LEU A 241 -9.31 3.02 -12.49
C LEU A 241 -9.31 4.03 -11.34
N GLY A 242 -9.93 3.69 -10.20
CA GLY A 242 -9.91 4.57 -9.04
C GLY A 242 -8.49 4.89 -8.58
N SER A 243 -7.66 3.85 -8.44
CA SER A 243 -6.28 4.00 -7.97
C SER A 243 -5.41 4.75 -8.97
N VAL A 244 -5.45 4.38 -10.25
CA VAL A 244 -4.65 5.00 -11.31
C VAL A 244 -5.00 6.49 -11.46
N LEU A 245 -6.29 6.84 -11.51
CA LEU A 245 -6.70 8.23 -11.67
C LEU A 245 -6.32 9.08 -10.45
N GLY A 246 -6.53 8.58 -9.23
CA GLY A 246 -6.16 9.30 -8.02
C GLY A 246 -4.66 9.51 -7.88
N ALA A 247 -3.88 8.46 -8.13
CA ALA A 247 -2.43 8.54 -8.02
C ALA A 247 -1.83 9.41 -9.14
N GLN A 248 -2.30 9.29 -10.37
CA GLN A 248 -1.82 10.12 -11.48
C GLN A 248 -2.13 11.60 -11.23
N ALA A 249 -3.34 11.92 -10.76
CA ALA A 249 -3.68 13.29 -10.41
C ALA A 249 -2.76 13.86 -9.32
N SER A 250 -2.47 13.09 -8.28
CA SER A 250 -1.53 13.49 -7.23
C SER A 250 -0.11 13.67 -7.76
N MET A 251 0.37 12.72 -8.56
CA MET A 251 1.73 12.77 -9.10
C MET A 251 1.92 13.91 -10.09
N VAL A 252 0.89 14.30 -10.85
CA VAL A 252 0.91 15.51 -11.69
C VAL A 252 1.23 16.76 -10.87
N LEU A 253 0.53 16.98 -9.72
CA LEU A 253 0.86 18.08 -8.82
C LEU A 253 2.30 18.03 -8.35
N GLY A 254 2.82 16.84 -8.04
CA GLY A 254 4.19 16.65 -7.59
C GLY A 254 5.23 17.01 -8.65
N VAL A 255 5.04 16.54 -9.88
CA VAL A 255 5.91 16.82 -11.02
C VAL A 255 6.05 18.31 -11.26
N PHE A 256 4.91 19.04 -11.33
CA PHE A 256 4.94 20.47 -11.55
C PHE A 256 5.48 21.25 -10.34
N SER A 257 5.14 20.84 -9.11
CA SER A 257 5.70 21.47 -7.90
C SER A 257 7.22 21.37 -7.85
N ALA A 258 7.78 20.21 -8.20
CA ALA A 258 9.23 20.02 -8.23
C ALA A 258 9.90 20.79 -9.37
N ALA A 259 9.29 20.85 -10.56
CA ALA A 259 9.79 21.60 -11.69
C ALA A 259 9.85 23.12 -11.39
N LEU A 260 8.77 23.67 -10.80
CA LEU A 260 8.68 25.08 -10.42
C LEU A 260 9.60 25.45 -9.26
N ALA A 261 10.03 24.46 -8.46
CA ALA A 261 10.96 24.69 -7.35
C ALA A 261 12.43 24.93 -7.80
N ASN A 262 12.76 24.75 -9.08
CA ASN A 262 14.08 25.00 -9.64
C ASN A 262 15.24 24.42 -8.80
N GLY A 263 15.14 23.13 -8.43
CA GLY A 263 16.15 22.42 -7.63
C GLY A 263 16.08 22.64 -6.12
N GLN A 264 15.19 23.48 -5.61
CA GLN A 264 15.05 23.78 -4.18
C GLN A 264 13.92 22.96 -3.49
N PHE A 265 13.42 21.93 -4.14
CA PHE A 265 12.29 21.15 -3.64
C PHE A 265 12.66 20.29 -2.41
N ALA A 266 13.86 19.70 -2.41
CA ALA A 266 14.32 18.81 -1.35
C ALA A 266 14.44 19.52 0.00
N GLY A 267 13.88 18.91 1.05
CA GLY A 267 13.82 19.45 2.42
C GLY A 267 12.74 20.52 2.64
N ARG A 268 11.99 20.89 1.59
CA ARG A 268 10.93 21.90 1.63
C ARG A 268 9.69 21.44 0.85
N GLU A 269 9.47 20.14 0.76
CA GLU A 269 8.50 19.51 -0.11
C GLU A 269 7.09 20.08 0.09
N VAL A 270 6.64 20.12 1.35
CA VAL A 270 5.30 20.60 1.70
C VAL A 270 5.15 22.10 1.45
N ALA A 271 6.22 22.87 1.71
CA ALA A 271 6.19 24.31 1.47
C ALA A 271 6.04 24.66 -0.02
N TYR A 272 6.73 23.94 -0.92
CA TYR A 272 6.58 24.14 -2.36
C TYR A 272 5.24 23.70 -2.90
N ILE A 273 4.69 22.58 -2.41
CA ILE A 273 3.36 22.09 -2.82
C ILE A 273 2.28 23.09 -2.40
N VAL A 274 2.31 23.58 -1.15
CA VAL A 274 1.35 24.57 -0.65
C VAL A 274 1.58 25.92 -1.31
N GLY A 275 2.83 26.25 -1.61
CA GLY A 275 3.23 27.51 -2.24
C GLY A 275 2.80 27.70 -3.70
N LEU A 276 2.08 26.74 -4.32
CA LEU A 276 1.49 26.86 -5.68
C LEU A 276 0.46 28.02 -5.78
N GLY A 277 0.88 29.24 -5.35
CA GLY A 277 0.09 30.47 -5.33
C GLY A 277 -0.78 30.64 -4.09
N SER A 278 -0.44 29.98 -2.99
CA SER A 278 -1.12 30.12 -1.70
C SER A 278 -0.27 30.86 -0.69
N SER A 279 -0.89 31.78 0.06
CA SER A 279 -0.24 32.55 1.12
C SER A 279 -1.23 32.83 2.26
N GLY A 280 -0.72 33.30 3.40
CA GLY A 280 -1.54 33.67 4.54
C GLY A 280 -2.46 32.56 5.03
N THR A 281 -3.71 32.88 5.28
CA THR A 281 -4.71 31.95 5.83
C THR A 281 -4.95 30.73 4.95
N VAL A 282 -4.93 30.90 3.63
CA VAL A 282 -5.13 29.75 2.70
C VAL A 282 -3.99 28.75 2.82
N ALA A 283 -2.74 29.22 2.86
CA ALA A 283 -1.60 28.33 3.09
C ALA A 283 -1.72 27.61 4.44
N ALA A 284 -2.09 28.32 5.50
CA ALA A 284 -2.30 27.71 6.82
C ALA A 284 -3.37 26.61 6.81
N LEU A 285 -4.50 26.83 6.11
CA LEU A 285 -5.54 25.81 5.95
C LEU A 285 -5.05 24.59 5.16
N LEU A 286 -4.18 24.78 4.15
CA LEU A 286 -3.59 23.69 3.39
C LEU A 286 -2.59 22.90 4.24
N TYR A 287 -1.71 23.55 5.00
CA TYR A 287 -0.81 22.87 5.94
C TYR A 287 -1.59 22.06 6.97
N PHE A 288 -2.64 22.65 7.55
CA PHE A 288 -3.54 21.95 8.45
C PHE A 288 -4.19 20.73 7.78
N SER A 289 -4.73 20.88 6.57
CA SER A 289 -5.37 19.80 5.82
C SER A 289 -4.42 18.64 5.53
N ILE A 290 -3.14 18.93 5.19
CA ILE A 290 -2.11 17.92 4.96
C ILE A 290 -1.83 17.14 6.25
N ALA A 291 -1.53 17.82 7.34
CA ALA A 291 -1.22 17.19 8.61
C ALA A 291 -2.41 16.39 9.13
N PHE A 292 -3.62 16.98 9.14
CA PHE A 292 -4.85 16.35 9.62
C PHE A 292 -5.26 15.13 8.76
N GLY A 293 -5.11 15.22 7.44
CA GLY A 293 -5.38 14.12 6.52
C GLY A 293 -4.48 12.91 6.76
N LYS A 294 -3.21 13.17 7.08
CA LYS A 294 -2.24 12.10 7.37
C LYS A 294 -2.50 11.39 8.69
N VAL A 295 -3.15 12.00 9.68
CA VAL A 295 -3.48 11.35 10.96
C VAL A 295 -4.26 10.07 10.73
N THR A 296 -5.31 10.10 9.92
CA THR A 296 -6.14 8.92 9.64
C THR A 296 -5.35 7.80 9.01
N ILE A 297 -4.59 8.11 7.94
CA ILE A 297 -3.82 7.09 7.20
C ILE A 297 -2.72 6.51 8.08
N SER A 298 -1.99 7.33 8.82
CA SER A 298 -0.92 6.87 9.72
C SER A 298 -1.45 6.04 10.88
N THR A 299 -2.63 6.38 11.41
CA THR A 299 -3.30 5.56 12.43
C THR A 299 -3.73 4.20 11.88
N LEU A 300 -4.29 4.16 10.65
CA LEU A 300 -4.65 2.90 9.98
C LEU A 300 -3.41 2.05 9.65
N ASN A 301 -2.31 2.65 9.21
CA ASN A 301 -1.05 1.96 8.99
C ASN A 301 -0.49 1.36 10.29
N SER A 302 -0.55 2.11 11.40
CA SER A 302 -0.12 1.61 12.71
C SER A 302 -0.98 0.44 13.17
N TYR A 303 -2.30 0.50 12.92
CA TYR A 303 -3.20 -0.61 13.18
C TYR A 303 -2.91 -1.81 12.26
N GLY A 304 -2.66 -1.59 10.97
CA GLY A 304 -2.27 -2.63 10.01
C GLY A 304 -0.98 -3.34 10.42
N SER A 305 0.05 -2.59 10.84
CA SER A 305 1.28 -3.17 11.39
C SER A 305 1.01 -4.06 12.62
N PHE A 306 0.19 -3.59 13.54
CA PHE A 306 -0.23 -4.37 14.70
C PHE A 306 -0.92 -5.67 14.26
N MET A 307 -1.84 -5.62 13.29
CA MET A 307 -2.54 -6.81 12.77
C MET A 307 -1.58 -7.80 12.11
N CYS A 308 -0.56 -7.32 11.40
CA CYS A 308 0.49 -8.18 10.83
C CYS A 308 1.26 -8.92 11.94
N ILE A 309 1.70 -8.21 12.97
CA ILE A 309 2.40 -8.80 14.12
C ILE A 309 1.51 -9.81 14.83
N ALA A 310 0.25 -9.48 15.08
CA ALA A 310 -0.73 -10.37 15.68
C ALA A 310 -0.93 -11.65 14.86
N THR A 311 -1.03 -11.51 13.54
CA THR A 311 -1.16 -12.64 12.61
C THR A 311 0.07 -13.55 12.64
N ILE A 312 1.28 -12.98 12.66
CA ILE A 312 2.52 -13.77 12.78
C ILE A 312 2.55 -14.54 14.10
N ILE A 313 2.26 -13.87 15.21
CA ILE A 313 2.28 -14.50 16.54
C ILE A 313 1.21 -15.60 16.62
N SER A 314 -0.01 -15.35 16.12
CA SER A 314 -1.09 -16.34 16.13
C SER A 314 -0.78 -17.54 15.24
N SER A 315 -0.09 -17.35 14.12
CA SER A 315 0.32 -18.45 13.24
C SER A 315 1.29 -19.41 13.93
N VAL A 316 2.17 -18.91 14.83
CA VAL A 316 3.20 -19.70 15.50
C VAL A 316 2.72 -20.29 16.84
N ARG A 317 1.95 -19.52 17.60
CA ARG A 317 1.56 -19.87 18.98
C ARG A 317 0.12 -20.39 19.10
N GLY A 318 -0.65 -20.40 18.01
CA GLY A 318 -2.09 -20.63 18.06
C GLY A 318 -2.85 -19.35 18.42
N GLN A 319 -4.10 -19.47 18.89
CA GLN A 319 -4.92 -18.30 19.18
C GLN A 319 -4.30 -17.40 20.24
N LEU A 320 -4.33 -16.11 19.97
CA LEU A 320 -3.92 -15.05 20.90
C LEU A 320 -5.11 -14.14 21.16
N GLU A 321 -5.65 -14.21 22.36
CA GLU A 321 -6.46 -13.11 22.88
C GLU A 321 -5.55 -11.94 23.21
N ILE A 322 -5.55 -10.92 22.34
CA ILE A 322 -4.74 -9.73 22.56
C ILE A 322 -5.51 -8.77 23.46
N THR A 323 -4.99 -8.55 24.66
CA THR A 323 -5.55 -7.60 25.61
C THR A 323 -5.42 -6.15 25.11
N ARG A 324 -6.27 -5.25 25.63
CA ARG A 324 -6.22 -3.81 25.30
C ARG A 324 -4.85 -3.20 25.61
N VAL A 325 -4.20 -3.66 26.69
CA VAL A 325 -2.88 -3.16 27.12
C VAL A 325 -1.79 -3.61 26.13
N GLN A 326 -1.79 -4.86 25.72
CA GLN A 326 -0.86 -5.37 24.70
C GLN A 326 -1.03 -4.63 23.38
N ARG A 327 -2.27 -4.40 22.94
CA ARG A 327 -2.55 -3.63 21.73
C ARG A 327 -1.98 -2.21 21.82
N LEU A 328 -2.18 -1.53 22.96
CA LEU A 328 -1.61 -0.19 23.19
C LEU A 328 -0.09 -0.22 23.12
N PHE A 329 0.55 -1.20 23.76
CA PHE A 329 2.00 -1.36 23.71
C PHE A 329 2.52 -1.54 22.30
N PHE A 330 1.91 -2.40 21.48
CA PHE A 330 2.30 -2.58 20.08
C PHE A 330 2.15 -1.30 19.26
N VAL A 331 1.06 -0.57 19.43
CA VAL A 331 0.85 0.70 18.73
C VAL A 331 1.90 1.73 19.14
N LEU A 332 2.18 1.87 20.43
CA LEU A 332 3.24 2.78 20.92
C LEU A 332 4.61 2.40 20.37
N ALA A 333 4.93 1.11 20.32
CA ALA A 333 6.19 0.62 19.74
C ALA A 333 6.28 0.95 18.22
N ILE A 334 5.19 0.75 17.46
CA ILE A 334 5.14 1.05 16.04
C ILE A 334 5.25 2.56 15.78
N VAL A 335 4.50 3.37 16.51
CA VAL A 335 4.56 4.84 16.35
C VAL A 335 5.94 5.35 16.77
N GLY A 336 6.50 4.84 17.89
CA GLY A 336 7.85 5.19 18.34
C GLY A 336 8.92 4.83 17.29
N ALA A 337 8.87 3.63 16.73
CA ALA A 337 9.80 3.20 15.67
C ALA A 337 9.64 4.06 14.41
N SER A 338 8.41 4.34 13.97
CA SER A 338 8.14 5.21 12.82
C SER A 338 8.65 6.64 13.05
N THR A 339 8.48 7.16 14.28
CA THR A 339 8.97 8.50 14.66
C THR A 339 10.49 8.55 14.65
N LEU A 340 11.16 7.52 15.16
CA LEU A 340 12.62 7.42 15.12
C LEU A 340 13.12 7.38 13.67
N ILE A 341 12.52 6.57 12.80
CA ILE A 341 12.86 6.52 11.38
C ILE A 341 12.64 7.89 10.72
N ALA A 342 11.55 8.58 11.06
CA ALA A 342 11.26 9.92 10.54
C ALA A 342 12.32 10.94 10.95
N LEU A 343 12.72 10.97 12.23
CA LEU A 343 13.76 11.87 12.74
C LEU A 343 15.13 11.60 12.11
N LEU A 344 15.50 10.33 11.92
CA LEU A 344 16.76 9.96 11.29
C LEU A 344 16.79 10.28 9.79
N GLY A 345 15.63 10.11 9.11
CA GLY A 345 15.51 10.27 7.66
C GLY A 345 15.12 11.68 7.18
N GLN A 346 14.68 12.60 8.06
CA GLN A 346 14.12 13.89 7.65
C GLN A 346 15.07 14.75 6.79
N HIS A 347 16.37 14.73 7.07
CA HIS A 347 17.36 15.56 6.36
C HIS A 347 17.72 15.01 4.96
N SER A 348 17.46 13.74 4.70
CA SER A 348 17.65 13.07 3.41
C SER A 348 16.35 12.42 2.92
N PHE A 349 15.23 13.04 3.21
CA PHE A 349 13.90 12.45 3.09
C PHE A 349 13.61 11.89 1.69
N LEU A 350 13.87 12.64 0.62
CA LEU A 350 13.58 12.17 -0.75
C LEU A 350 14.42 10.94 -1.14
N ALA A 351 15.69 10.89 -0.74
CA ALA A 351 16.56 9.74 -1.00
C ALA A 351 16.11 8.50 -0.20
N ALA A 352 15.78 8.69 1.08
CA ALA A 352 15.25 7.63 1.93
C ALA A 352 13.89 7.12 1.41
N PHE A 353 13.00 8.02 1.00
CA PHE A 353 11.69 7.69 0.46
C PHE A 353 11.79 6.96 -0.88
N LYS A 354 12.64 7.41 -1.81
CA LYS A 354 12.97 6.68 -3.04
C LYS A 354 13.40 5.24 -2.72
N SER A 355 14.38 5.10 -1.83
CA SER A 355 14.90 3.78 -1.46
C SER A 355 13.85 2.87 -0.84
N PHE A 356 12.99 3.42 0.01
CA PHE A 356 11.87 2.70 0.61
C PHE A 356 10.87 2.22 -0.45
N ILE A 357 10.47 3.08 -1.39
CA ILE A 357 9.53 2.69 -2.46
C ILE A 357 10.13 1.59 -3.34
N LEU A 358 11.40 1.71 -3.75
CA LEU A 358 12.06 0.70 -4.57
C LEU A 358 12.29 -0.62 -3.79
N PHE A 359 12.54 -0.53 -2.48
CA PHE A 359 12.55 -1.71 -1.61
C PHE A 359 11.21 -2.46 -1.67
N LEU A 360 10.08 -1.77 -1.54
CA LEU A 360 8.77 -2.40 -1.63
C LEU A 360 8.58 -3.08 -3.00
N LEU A 361 8.99 -2.41 -4.07
CA LEU A 361 8.92 -2.97 -5.42
C LEU A 361 9.70 -4.27 -5.54
N THR A 362 10.93 -4.31 -5.01
CA THR A 362 11.82 -5.47 -5.05
C THR A 362 11.20 -6.70 -4.37
N PHE A 363 10.50 -6.53 -3.26
CA PHE A 363 9.96 -7.65 -2.48
C PHE A 363 8.52 -8.00 -2.84
N PHE A 364 7.69 -7.01 -3.20
CA PHE A 364 6.28 -7.29 -3.51
C PHE A 364 6.05 -7.74 -4.96
N THR A 365 6.98 -7.48 -5.87
CA THR A 365 6.86 -7.95 -7.25
C THR A 365 6.95 -9.48 -7.36
N PRO A 366 7.95 -10.17 -6.77
CA PRO A 366 7.98 -11.64 -6.78
C PRO A 366 6.84 -12.27 -5.98
N TRP A 367 6.42 -11.62 -4.88
CA TRP A 367 5.25 -12.05 -4.13
C TRP A 367 3.99 -12.00 -4.99
N SER A 368 3.76 -10.88 -5.69
CA SER A 368 2.64 -10.74 -6.63
C SER A 368 2.68 -11.78 -7.73
N ALA A 369 3.87 -12.04 -8.32
CA ALA A 369 4.04 -13.05 -9.35
C ALA A 369 3.61 -14.44 -8.88
N VAL A 370 4.11 -14.86 -7.71
CA VAL A 370 3.77 -16.16 -7.11
C VAL A 370 2.28 -16.26 -6.80
N ASN A 371 1.70 -15.24 -6.15
CA ASN A 371 0.30 -15.23 -5.76
C ASN A 371 -0.64 -15.25 -6.97
N LEU A 372 -0.40 -14.38 -7.96
CA LEU A 372 -1.27 -14.26 -9.14
C LEU A 372 -1.22 -15.52 -10.01
N VAL A 373 -0.03 -16.09 -10.20
CA VAL A 373 0.11 -17.34 -10.96
C VAL A 373 -0.60 -18.49 -10.26
N ASP A 374 -0.45 -18.59 -8.94
CA ASP A 374 -1.16 -19.63 -8.17
C ASP A 374 -2.67 -19.49 -8.31
N TYR A 375 -3.17 -18.29 -8.05
CA TYR A 375 -4.60 -18.02 -8.00
C TYR A 375 -5.29 -18.20 -9.36
N TYR A 376 -4.75 -17.58 -10.41
CA TYR A 376 -5.42 -17.57 -11.72
C TYR A 376 -5.12 -18.81 -12.59
N PHE A 377 -3.90 -19.32 -12.56
CA PHE A 377 -3.46 -20.35 -13.50
C PHE A 377 -3.44 -21.76 -12.90
N LEU A 378 -3.07 -21.91 -11.62
CA LEU A 378 -2.91 -23.22 -11.00
C LEU A 378 -4.19 -23.68 -10.27
N THR A 379 -4.69 -22.85 -9.37
CA THR A 379 -5.89 -23.19 -8.56
C THR A 379 -7.20 -22.75 -9.21
N ARG A 380 -7.12 -21.93 -10.27
CA ARG A 380 -8.28 -21.43 -11.03
C ARG A 380 -9.33 -20.81 -10.11
N GLU A 381 -8.88 -19.87 -9.28
CA GLU A 381 -9.69 -19.09 -8.33
C GLU A 381 -10.34 -19.95 -7.22
N ARG A 382 -9.83 -21.14 -6.92
CA ARG A 382 -10.43 -22.07 -5.96
C ARG A 382 -9.47 -22.41 -4.84
N TYR A 383 -9.76 -21.93 -3.63
CA TYR A 383 -9.02 -22.23 -2.41
C TYR A 383 -9.90 -23.02 -1.44
N ASP A 384 -9.26 -23.88 -0.65
CA ASP A 384 -9.83 -24.49 0.54
C ASP A 384 -9.62 -23.53 1.71
N VAL A 385 -10.61 -22.68 1.95
CA VAL A 385 -10.52 -21.60 2.91
C VAL A 385 -10.34 -22.11 4.35
N PRO A 386 -11.07 -23.12 4.83
CA PRO A 386 -10.83 -23.72 6.14
C PRO A 386 -9.39 -24.25 6.34
N ALA A 387 -8.81 -24.86 5.31
CA ALA A 387 -7.45 -25.42 5.39
C ALA A 387 -6.36 -24.38 5.54
N LEU A 388 -6.65 -23.07 5.35
CA LEU A 388 -5.69 -21.98 5.58
C LEU A 388 -5.37 -21.76 7.06
N ALA A 389 -6.23 -22.21 7.97
CA ALA A 389 -6.01 -22.11 9.41
C ALA A 389 -5.24 -23.31 9.99
N ASP A 390 -5.19 -24.43 9.26
CA ASP A 390 -4.61 -25.68 9.72
C ASP A 390 -3.15 -25.87 9.24
N PRO A 391 -2.15 -25.77 10.14
CA PRO A 391 -0.75 -25.99 9.79
C PRO A 391 -0.43 -27.42 9.30
N ASP A 392 -1.22 -28.40 9.73
CA ASP A 392 -1.05 -29.81 9.35
C ASP A 392 -1.98 -30.21 8.20
N GLY A 393 -2.77 -29.26 7.71
CA GLY A 393 -3.73 -29.43 6.63
C GLY A 393 -3.11 -29.39 5.23
N ARG A 394 -3.97 -29.16 4.23
CA ARG A 394 -3.66 -29.21 2.79
C ARG A 394 -2.47 -28.35 2.37
N TYR A 395 -2.30 -27.16 2.95
CA TYR A 395 -1.25 -26.19 2.58
C TYR A 395 0.04 -26.37 3.38
N GLY A 396 -0.03 -27.07 4.51
CA GLY A 396 1.08 -27.42 5.36
C GLY A 396 1.70 -26.23 6.09
N ARG A 397 2.71 -26.53 6.92
CA ARG A 397 3.44 -25.50 7.71
C ARG A 397 4.32 -24.62 6.81
N TRP A 398 5.07 -25.25 5.92
CA TRP A 398 6.03 -24.61 5.00
C TRP A 398 5.86 -25.15 3.58
N ASN A 399 5.63 -24.27 2.62
CA ASN A 399 5.67 -24.63 1.21
C ASN A 399 7.02 -24.23 0.62
N LEU A 400 8.04 -25.07 0.83
CA LEU A 400 9.42 -24.77 0.41
C LEU A 400 9.56 -24.42 -1.07
N PRO A 401 8.89 -25.08 -2.04
CA PRO A 401 8.91 -24.63 -3.43
C PRO A 401 8.45 -23.20 -3.64
N GLY A 402 7.39 -22.77 -2.97
CA GLY A 402 6.90 -21.39 -3.06
C GLY A 402 7.88 -20.38 -2.48
N ILE A 403 8.44 -20.70 -1.30
CA ILE A 403 9.45 -19.86 -0.64
C ILE A 403 10.72 -19.78 -1.50
N ALA A 404 11.18 -20.90 -2.06
CA ALA A 404 12.38 -20.93 -2.90
C ALA A 404 12.22 -20.08 -4.17
N VAL A 405 11.08 -20.20 -4.85
CA VAL A 405 10.79 -19.38 -6.05
C VAL A 405 10.69 -17.90 -5.69
N TYR A 406 10.05 -17.56 -4.58
CA TYR A 406 9.99 -16.17 -4.08
C TYR A 406 11.38 -15.63 -3.79
N THR A 407 12.19 -16.35 -3.03
CA THR A 407 13.57 -15.95 -2.70
C THR A 407 14.43 -15.80 -3.96
N LEU A 408 14.33 -16.75 -4.89
CA LEU A 408 15.02 -16.65 -6.17
C LEU A 408 14.52 -15.44 -6.96
N GLY A 409 13.22 -15.15 -6.93
CA GLY A 409 12.63 -13.96 -7.55
C GLY A 409 13.20 -12.65 -7.00
N VAL A 410 13.51 -12.59 -5.71
CA VAL A 410 14.24 -11.45 -5.11
C VAL A 410 15.70 -11.42 -5.58
N LEU A 411 16.38 -12.56 -5.56
CA LEU A 411 17.82 -12.63 -5.91
C LEU A 411 18.09 -12.30 -7.38
N VAL A 412 17.25 -12.74 -8.32
CA VAL A 412 17.47 -12.47 -9.76
C VAL A 412 17.27 -11.00 -10.11
N GLN A 413 16.67 -10.21 -9.26
CA GLN A 413 16.56 -8.76 -9.41
C GLN A 413 17.84 -8.02 -9.06
N MET A 414 18.63 -8.55 -8.13
CA MET A 414 19.82 -7.87 -7.60
C MET A 414 20.78 -7.34 -8.68
N PRO A 415 21.11 -8.08 -9.76
CA PRO A 415 21.96 -7.55 -10.82
C PRO A 415 21.42 -6.31 -11.53
N PHE A 416 20.11 -6.08 -11.53
CA PHE A 416 19.40 -5.03 -12.27
C PHE A 416 18.88 -3.90 -11.37
N LEU A 417 19.11 -3.98 -10.06
CA LEU A 417 18.59 -3.06 -9.05
C LEU A 417 19.47 -1.83 -8.90
N ALA A 418 18.88 -0.62 -8.93
CA ALA A 418 19.57 0.64 -8.69
C ALA A 418 18.95 1.40 -7.50
N THR A 419 19.50 1.17 -6.31
CA THR A 419 19.12 1.88 -5.09
C THR A 419 20.27 2.74 -4.56
N THR A 420 20.02 3.55 -3.55
CA THR A 420 21.07 4.34 -2.87
C THR A 420 22.07 3.47 -2.08
N LEU A 421 21.66 2.26 -1.69
CA LEU A 421 22.48 1.33 -0.90
C LEU A 421 23.20 0.30 -1.76
N TYR A 422 22.69 0.00 -2.95
CA TYR A 422 23.21 -1.03 -3.81
C TYR A 422 22.87 -0.75 -5.26
N THR A 423 23.86 -0.89 -6.14
CA THR A 423 23.71 -0.84 -7.59
C THR A 423 24.26 -2.13 -8.20
N GLY A 424 23.38 -2.85 -8.89
CA GLY A 424 23.72 -4.12 -9.52
C GLY A 424 24.60 -3.94 -10.77
N PRO A 425 25.41 -4.94 -11.12
CA PRO A 425 26.38 -4.84 -12.23
C PRO A 425 25.74 -4.65 -13.61
N MET A 426 24.50 -5.05 -13.81
CA MET A 426 23.80 -4.87 -15.08
C MET A 426 23.29 -3.42 -15.29
N VAL A 427 23.13 -2.64 -14.23
CA VAL A 427 22.63 -1.28 -14.30
C VAL A 427 23.54 -0.39 -15.16
N GLU A 428 24.84 -0.51 -15.00
CA GLU A 428 25.84 0.22 -15.78
C GLU A 428 25.78 -0.13 -17.28
N HIS A 429 25.67 -1.42 -17.59
CA HIS A 429 25.53 -1.93 -18.96
C HIS A 429 24.21 -1.49 -19.63
N LEU A 430 23.20 -1.20 -18.83
CA LEU A 430 21.89 -0.72 -19.29
C LEU A 430 21.80 0.83 -19.29
N GLY A 431 22.94 1.53 -19.17
CA GLY A 431 22.94 3.00 -19.18
C GLY A 431 22.31 3.64 -17.95
N GLY A 432 22.44 3.00 -16.77
CA GLY A 432 21.87 3.50 -15.52
C GLY A 432 20.40 3.11 -15.27
N VAL A 433 19.84 2.22 -16.07
CA VAL A 433 18.42 1.84 -16.03
C VAL A 433 18.19 0.73 -15.02
N ASP A 434 17.17 0.90 -14.17
CA ASP A 434 16.63 -0.14 -13.28
C ASP A 434 15.42 -0.84 -13.92
N ILE A 435 15.59 -2.11 -14.26
CA ILE A 435 14.53 -3.00 -14.76
C ILE A 435 14.23 -4.16 -13.80
N SER A 436 14.76 -4.08 -12.58
CA SER A 436 14.72 -5.16 -11.58
C SER A 436 13.31 -5.71 -11.38
N TRP A 437 12.31 -4.85 -11.24
CA TRP A 437 10.93 -5.25 -10.98
C TRP A 437 10.28 -6.02 -12.13
N ILE A 438 10.68 -5.75 -13.38
CA ILE A 438 10.20 -6.51 -14.56
C ILE A 438 10.72 -7.94 -14.47
N ILE A 439 12.00 -8.09 -14.15
CA ILE A 439 12.64 -9.40 -13.92
C ILE A 439 11.99 -10.10 -12.71
N GLY A 440 11.76 -9.34 -11.62
CA GLY A 440 11.10 -9.80 -10.40
C GLY A 440 9.63 -10.22 -10.56
N LEU A 441 8.97 -9.76 -11.61
CA LEU A 441 7.61 -10.19 -11.95
C LEU A 441 7.63 -11.42 -12.87
N LEU A 442 8.40 -11.36 -13.96
CA LEU A 442 8.36 -12.37 -15.02
C LEU A 442 9.04 -13.67 -14.62
N VAL A 443 10.27 -13.60 -14.07
CA VAL A 443 11.04 -14.80 -13.75
C VAL A 443 10.34 -15.67 -12.71
N PRO A 444 9.94 -15.16 -11.53
CA PRO A 444 9.24 -15.98 -10.56
C PRO A 444 7.86 -16.43 -11.02
N ALA A 445 7.16 -15.68 -11.89
CA ALA A 445 5.90 -16.10 -12.48
C ALA A 445 6.08 -17.40 -13.29
N VAL A 446 7.06 -17.42 -14.20
CA VAL A 446 7.36 -18.59 -15.04
C VAL A 446 7.84 -19.74 -14.17
N LEU A 447 8.79 -19.50 -13.26
CA LEU A 447 9.36 -20.55 -12.40
C LEU A 447 8.29 -21.16 -11.49
N TYR A 448 7.45 -20.35 -10.87
CA TYR A 448 6.39 -20.83 -9.99
C TYR A 448 5.38 -21.68 -10.77
N TYR A 449 4.97 -21.24 -11.95
CA TYR A 449 4.11 -22.03 -12.81
C TYR A 449 4.72 -23.40 -13.13
N LEU A 450 6.00 -23.45 -13.53
CA LEU A 450 6.67 -24.70 -13.89
C LEU A 450 6.82 -25.66 -12.70
N VAL A 451 7.15 -25.14 -11.53
CA VAL A 451 7.38 -25.94 -10.32
C VAL A 451 6.04 -26.41 -9.72
N ALA A 452 5.08 -25.51 -9.57
CA ALA A 452 3.84 -25.81 -8.85
C ALA A 452 2.81 -26.57 -9.69
N ARG A 453 2.83 -26.46 -11.04
CA ARG A 453 1.90 -27.21 -11.91
C ARG A 453 1.98 -28.74 -11.71
N ARG A 454 3.18 -29.28 -11.41
CA ARG A 454 3.37 -30.71 -11.17
C ARG A 454 2.65 -31.18 -9.90
N LYS A 455 2.57 -30.33 -8.88
CA LYS A 455 1.84 -30.59 -7.63
C LYS A 455 0.33 -30.43 -7.86
N ALA A 456 -0.08 -29.38 -8.57
CA ALA A 456 -1.47 -29.10 -8.87
C ALA A 456 -2.15 -30.21 -9.70
N THR A 457 -1.42 -30.82 -10.64
CA THR A 457 -1.95 -31.95 -11.42
C THR A 457 -2.07 -33.26 -10.64
N ARG A 458 -1.33 -33.42 -9.54
CA ARG A 458 -1.38 -34.62 -8.68
C ARG A 458 -2.41 -34.50 -7.54
N GLN A 459 -2.78 -33.29 -7.18
CA GLN A 459 -3.84 -33.06 -6.19
C GLN A 459 -5.19 -32.98 -6.89
N ALA A 460 -6.22 -33.56 -6.29
CA ALA A 460 -7.59 -33.36 -6.76
C ALA A 460 -7.89 -31.88 -6.89
N PRO A 461 -8.56 -31.43 -7.98
CA PRO A 461 -8.87 -30.02 -8.16
C PRO A 461 -9.55 -29.50 -6.91
N ALA A 462 -9.01 -28.43 -6.33
CA ALA A 462 -9.60 -27.80 -5.16
C ALA A 462 -11.02 -27.35 -5.56
N ARG A 463 -12.05 -27.93 -4.96
CA ARG A 463 -13.35 -27.29 -4.93
C ARG A 463 -13.18 -26.05 -4.05
N MET A 464 -13.83 -24.91 -4.41
CA MET A 464 -13.93 -23.83 -3.47
C MET A 464 -14.68 -24.35 -2.26
N ILE A 465 -13.97 -24.57 -1.17
CA ILE A 465 -14.56 -24.96 0.11
C ILE A 465 -14.64 -23.68 0.93
N LEU A 466 -15.86 -23.29 1.27
CA LEU A 466 -16.13 -22.16 2.14
C LEU A 466 -16.54 -22.71 3.51
N PRO A 467 -16.27 -22.00 4.60
CA PRO A 467 -16.77 -22.37 5.91
C PRO A 467 -18.30 -22.50 5.86
N ALA A 468 -18.81 -23.61 6.33
CA ALA A 468 -20.27 -23.84 6.41
C ALA A 468 -20.94 -23.00 7.50
N ASP A 469 -20.15 -22.60 8.53
CA ASP A 469 -20.57 -21.80 9.67
C ASP A 469 -19.62 -20.59 9.84
N PRO A 470 -20.14 -19.38 10.16
CA PRO A 470 -19.33 -18.23 10.53
C PRO A 470 -18.31 -18.49 11.65
N GLY A 471 -18.55 -19.43 12.54
CA GLY A 471 -17.66 -19.88 13.61
C GLY A 471 -16.62 -20.93 13.21
N ALA A 472 -16.59 -21.40 11.98
CA ALA A 472 -15.68 -22.47 11.56
C ALA A 472 -14.18 -22.08 11.57
N PHE A 473 -13.86 -20.79 11.66
CA PHE A 473 -12.51 -20.28 11.97
C PHE A 473 -12.26 -20.08 13.47
N GLU A 474 -13.31 -20.22 14.28
CA GLU A 474 -13.22 -20.24 15.72
C GLU A 474 -13.08 -21.71 16.14
N HIS A 475 -11.88 -22.20 16.20
CA HIS A 475 -11.41 -23.51 16.70
C HIS A 475 -11.73 -24.81 15.94
N PRO A 476 -10.73 -25.64 15.68
CA PRO A 476 -10.90 -27.06 15.90
C PRO A 476 -11.09 -27.25 17.41
N ALA A 477 -12.29 -27.66 17.82
CA ALA A 477 -12.52 -28.12 19.17
C ALA A 477 -11.47 -29.17 19.52
N HIS A 478 -10.61 -28.91 20.50
CA HIS A 478 -9.88 -29.94 21.17
C HIS A 478 -10.94 -30.81 21.86
N GLY A 479 -11.39 -31.83 21.16
CA GLY A 479 -12.18 -32.89 21.70
C GLY A 479 -11.29 -33.79 22.54
N ALA A 480 -11.66 -33.84 23.82
CA ALA A 480 -11.40 -34.84 24.85
C ALA A 480 -10.04 -35.56 24.86
#